data_614125c0045fa4ae94b922176e828fad
#
_entry.id   614125c0045fa4ae94b922176e828fad
#
_cell.length_a   1.000
_cell.length_b   1.000
_cell.length_c   1.000
_cell.angle_alpha   90.00
_cell.angle_beta   90.00
_cell.angle_gamma   90.00
#
_symmetry.space_group_name_H-M   'P 1'
#
loop_
_entity.id
_entity.type
_entity.pdbx_description
1 polymer ?
#
loop_
_entity_poly.entity_id
_entity_poly.type
_entity_poly.pdbx_seq_one_letter_code
_entity_poly.pdbx_strand_id
1 'polypeptide(L)'
;VKALPLVIVFLVVATAAAYALELEGNFVQGGLVRGKTDPGATVTFDDRLVRVSPEGLFLIGFTRDAATTAALTVRTAGRDGQARTLEIAKRSYDIQKIDGLPAAMVTPTPDTLQRIKRENERIGRARSRDTPQTLFESGWIWPARGQISGVYGSQRILNGEPRQPHYGLDISAPVGSPVVAPAAGIVALVAQDMYFSGGTLILDHGHGLTSAFLHLSKILVREGDVVRPGDLIAQIGATGRVTGAHLDWRINLFDARLDPALLVRSAEE
;
A
#
# COMPACT_ATOMS: atom_id res chain seq x y z
N VAL A 1 -17.20 62.13 -45.25
CA VAL A 1 -17.22 60.66 -45.10
C VAL A 1 -16.54 60.32 -43.80
N LYS A 2 -17.31 59.91 -42.75
CA LYS A 2 -16.78 59.48 -41.45
C LYS A 2 -16.56 57.97 -41.49
N ALA A 3 -15.31 57.55 -41.40
CA ALA A 3 -14.98 56.14 -41.27
C ALA A 3 -15.31 55.60 -39.86
N LEU A 4 -16.11 54.54 -39.78
CA LEU A 4 -16.47 53.82 -38.54
C LEU A 4 -15.34 52.83 -38.22
N PRO A 5 -14.80 52.78 -37.01
CA PRO A 5 -13.78 51.79 -36.67
C PRO A 5 -14.40 50.41 -36.52
N LEU A 6 -13.84 49.42 -37.21
CA LEU A 6 -14.18 48.02 -37.11
C LEU A 6 -13.57 47.46 -35.79
N VAL A 7 -14.40 47.19 -34.79
CA VAL A 7 -13.97 46.52 -33.54
C VAL A 7 -14.02 45.01 -33.81
N ILE A 8 -12.84 44.39 -33.90
CA ILE A 8 -12.71 42.94 -34.00
C ILE A 8 -12.67 42.40 -32.52
N VAL A 9 -13.76 41.78 -32.12
CA VAL A 9 -13.81 41.07 -30.83
C VAL A 9 -13.19 39.67 -31.03
N PHE A 10 -12.01 39.44 -30.47
CA PHE A 10 -11.45 38.09 -30.37
C PHE A 10 -12.17 37.31 -29.30
N LEU A 11 -13.01 36.37 -29.68
CA LEU A 11 -13.60 35.37 -28.78
C LEU A 11 -12.53 34.32 -28.48
N VAL A 12 -11.88 34.46 -27.30
CA VAL A 12 -10.99 33.40 -26.79
C VAL A 12 -11.87 32.27 -26.32
N VAL A 13 -12.06 31.26 -27.16
CA VAL A 13 -12.65 29.98 -26.75
C VAL A 13 -11.60 29.25 -25.96
N ALA A 14 -11.67 29.34 -24.63
CA ALA A 14 -10.90 28.46 -23.74
C ALA A 14 -11.42 27.02 -23.94
N THR A 15 -10.72 26.23 -24.74
CA THR A 15 -10.93 24.79 -24.76
C THR A 15 -10.52 24.24 -23.42
N ALA A 16 -11.48 23.95 -22.54
CA ALA A 16 -11.21 23.16 -21.36
C ALA A 16 -10.62 21.82 -21.83
N ALA A 17 -9.34 21.62 -21.55
CA ALA A 17 -8.70 20.33 -21.79
C ALA A 17 -9.50 19.31 -20.98
N ALA A 18 -10.17 18.40 -21.69
CA ALA A 18 -10.82 17.27 -21.05
C ALA A 18 -9.68 16.41 -20.46
N TYR A 19 -9.54 16.38 -19.14
CA TYR A 19 -8.66 15.42 -18.50
C TYR A 19 -9.26 14.03 -18.79
N ALA A 20 -8.62 13.30 -19.70
CA ALA A 20 -8.95 11.91 -19.93
C ALA A 20 -8.61 11.15 -18.65
N LEU A 21 -9.48 10.20 -18.23
CA LEU A 21 -9.17 9.28 -17.15
C LEU A 21 -7.89 8.51 -17.51
N GLU A 22 -6.82 8.77 -16.78
CA GLU A 22 -5.53 8.11 -16.89
C GLU A 22 -5.41 7.09 -15.76
N LEU A 23 -4.94 5.88 -16.08
CA LEU A 23 -4.70 4.80 -15.12
C LEU A 23 -3.31 4.23 -15.38
N GLU A 24 -2.48 4.23 -14.34
CA GLU A 24 -1.09 3.75 -14.37
C GLU A 24 -0.86 2.77 -13.23
N GLY A 25 -0.24 1.62 -13.50
CA GLY A 25 0.10 0.64 -12.47
C GLY A 25 -0.11 -0.80 -12.90
N ASN A 26 -0.25 -1.69 -11.93
CA ASN A 26 -0.26 -3.12 -12.12
C ASN A 26 -1.70 -3.68 -12.07
N PHE A 27 -2.29 -3.98 -13.22
CA PHE A 27 -3.61 -4.60 -13.33
C PHE A 27 -3.53 -6.11 -13.13
N VAL A 28 -3.03 -6.52 -11.98
CA VAL A 28 -2.86 -7.93 -11.59
C VAL A 28 -3.29 -8.13 -10.15
N GLN A 29 -3.56 -9.36 -9.74
CA GLN A 29 -3.79 -9.69 -8.33
C GLN A 29 -2.61 -9.26 -7.46
N GLY A 30 -2.88 -8.49 -6.39
CA GLY A 30 -1.87 -7.84 -5.54
C GLY A 30 -1.42 -6.45 -6.03
N GLY A 31 -1.90 -6.00 -7.20
CA GLY A 31 -1.44 -4.75 -7.81
C GLY A 31 -2.08 -3.49 -7.24
N LEU A 32 -1.37 -2.38 -7.37
CA LEU A 32 -1.83 -1.01 -7.13
C LEU A 32 -1.90 -0.28 -8.46
N VAL A 33 -2.97 0.50 -8.66
CA VAL A 33 -3.15 1.40 -9.80
C VAL A 33 -3.39 2.82 -9.27
N ARG A 34 -2.62 3.74 -9.80
CA ARG A 34 -2.81 5.18 -9.63
C ARG A 34 -3.70 5.68 -10.76
N GLY A 35 -4.74 6.42 -10.40
CA GLY A 35 -5.62 7.09 -11.34
C GLY A 35 -5.46 8.60 -11.29
N LYS A 36 -5.70 9.25 -12.43
CA LYS A 36 -5.84 10.69 -12.54
C LYS A 36 -7.10 11.03 -13.34
N THR A 37 -7.88 11.96 -12.83
CA THR A 37 -9.13 12.42 -13.43
C THR A 37 -9.29 13.94 -13.28
N ASP A 38 -10.40 14.49 -13.71
CA ASP A 38 -10.72 15.90 -13.50
C ASP A 38 -10.77 16.25 -12.00
N PRO A 39 -10.27 17.41 -11.58
CA PRO A 39 -10.50 17.95 -10.25
C PRO A 39 -11.98 17.97 -9.88
N GLY A 40 -12.29 17.57 -8.64
CA GLY A 40 -13.67 17.52 -8.15
C GLY A 40 -14.53 16.38 -8.70
N ALA A 41 -13.96 15.45 -9.44
CA ALA A 41 -14.67 14.25 -9.87
C ALA A 41 -14.95 13.32 -8.68
N THR A 42 -16.05 12.56 -8.79
CA THR A 42 -16.38 11.45 -7.89
C THR A 42 -15.97 10.16 -8.56
N VAL A 43 -15.15 9.36 -7.86
CA VAL A 43 -14.69 8.05 -8.32
C VAL A 43 -15.27 6.98 -7.44
N THR A 44 -15.83 5.92 -8.06
CA THR A 44 -16.23 4.68 -7.37
C THR A 44 -15.52 3.49 -7.98
N PHE A 45 -15.06 2.59 -7.13
CA PHE A 45 -14.43 1.32 -7.50
C PHE A 45 -15.18 0.18 -6.83
N ASP A 46 -15.77 -0.72 -7.62
CA ASP A 46 -16.70 -1.78 -7.16
C ASP A 46 -17.72 -1.21 -6.16
N ASP A 47 -18.43 -0.14 -6.58
CA ASP A 47 -19.46 0.59 -5.82
C ASP A 47 -18.97 1.29 -4.53
N ARG A 48 -17.69 1.25 -4.22
CA ARG A 48 -17.10 1.95 -3.08
C ARG A 48 -16.52 3.30 -3.52
N LEU A 49 -16.84 4.33 -2.75
CA LEU A 49 -16.28 5.66 -2.98
C LEU A 49 -14.77 5.64 -2.76
N VAL A 50 -14.03 6.23 -3.69
CA VAL A 50 -12.58 6.38 -3.65
C VAL A 50 -12.22 7.84 -3.40
N ARG A 51 -11.26 8.11 -2.51
CA ARG A 51 -10.74 9.46 -2.30
C ARG A 51 -10.06 9.96 -3.57
N VAL A 52 -10.40 11.19 -3.96
CA VAL A 52 -9.77 11.93 -5.05
C VAL A 52 -9.10 13.18 -4.48
N SER A 53 -7.84 13.44 -4.83
CA SER A 53 -7.15 14.67 -4.43
C SER A 53 -7.71 15.90 -5.16
N PRO A 54 -7.39 17.13 -4.70
CA PRO A 54 -7.74 18.35 -5.43
C PRO A 54 -7.22 18.38 -6.88
N GLU A 55 -6.11 17.67 -7.16
CA GLU A 55 -5.50 17.56 -8.49
C GLU A 55 -6.06 16.39 -9.31
N GLY A 56 -7.05 15.66 -8.79
CA GLY A 56 -7.70 14.53 -9.46
C GLY A 56 -7.01 13.18 -9.27
N LEU A 57 -6.04 13.05 -8.35
CA LEU A 57 -5.33 11.79 -8.10
C LEU A 57 -6.16 10.86 -7.20
N PHE A 58 -6.14 9.55 -7.50
CA PHE A 58 -6.76 8.52 -6.68
C PHE A 58 -6.00 7.18 -6.78
N LEU A 59 -6.29 6.26 -5.85
CA LEU A 59 -5.69 4.93 -5.81
C LEU A 59 -6.77 3.86 -5.81
N ILE A 60 -6.52 2.78 -6.56
CA ILE A 60 -7.28 1.53 -6.48
C ILE A 60 -6.32 0.36 -6.36
N GLY A 61 -6.73 -0.69 -5.66
CA GLY A 61 -5.87 -1.85 -5.39
C GLY A 61 -6.62 -3.16 -5.55
N PHE A 62 -5.92 -4.16 -6.06
CA PHE A 62 -6.46 -5.50 -6.28
C PHE A 62 -5.93 -6.47 -5.24
N THR A 63 -6.81 -7.12 -4.49
CA THR A 63 -6.38 -8.12 -3.51
C THR A 63 -5.74 -9.33 -4.17
N ARG A 64 -5.10 -10.20 -3.37
CA ARG A 64 -4.49 -11.47 -3.82
C ARG A 64 -5.47 -12.33 -4.63
N ASP A 65 -6.71 -12.36 -4.20
CA ASP A 65 -7.77 -13.20 -4.77
C ASP A 65 -8.83 -12.35 -5.50
N ALA A 66 -8.44 -11.16 -6.01
CA ALA A 66 -9.33 -10.29 -6.77
C ALA A 66 -9.94 -11.03 -7.96
N ALA A 67 -11.20 -10.70 -8.27
CA ALA A 67 -11.85 -11.15 -9.50
C ALA A 67 -11.06 -10.67 -10.75
N THR A 68 -11.28 -11.33 -11.88
CA THR A 68 -10.60 -10.96 -13.14
C THR A 68 -11.11 -9.65 -13.75
N THR A 69 -12.18 -9.10 -13.20
CA THR A 69 -12.74 -7.82 -13.62
C THR A 69 -13.17 -7.01 -12.41
N ALA A 70 -13.10 -5.69 -12.54
CA ALA A 70 -13.61 -4.73 -11.56
C ALA A 70 -14.26 -3.53 -12.26
N ALA A 71 -15.22 -2.89 -11.62
CA ALA A 71 -15.91 -1.73 -12.17
C ALA A 71 -15.32 -0.43 -11.63
N LEU A 72 -14.93 0.47 -12.52
CA LEU A 72 -14.49 1.83 -12.19
C LEU A 72 -15.46 2.83 -12.82
N THR A 73 -16.07 3.69 -12.00
CA THR A 73 -16.93 4.77 -12.49
C THR A 73 -16.37 6.12 -12.07
N VAL A 74 -16.31 7.05 -12.98
CA VAL A 74 -15.89 8.44 -12.78
C VAL A 74 -17.03 9.37 -13.20
N ARG A 75 -17.43 10.27 -12.31
CA ARG A 75 -18.47 11.27 -12.57
C ARG A 75 -17.94 12.66 -12.26
N THR A 76 -18.03 13.55 -13.23
CA THR A 76 -17.66 14.98 -13.09
C THR A 76 -18.92 15.81 -13.29
N ALA A 77 -19.11 16.85 -12.47
CA ALA A 77 -20.28 17.73 -12.57
C ALA A 77 -20.38 18.33 -13.99
N GLY A 78 -21.58 18.26 -14.59
CA GLY A 78 -21.87 18.82 -15.91
C GLY A 78 -21.33 17.97 -17.09
N ARG A 79 -20.90 16.73 -16.85
CA ARG A 79 -20.46 15.77 -17.89
C ARG A 79 -21.11 14.40 -17.70
N ASP A 80 -21.22 13.64 -18.79
CA ASP A 80 -21.63 12.25 -18.71
C ASP A 80 -20.60 11.44 -17.94
N GLY A 81 -21.06 10.56 -17.06
CA GLY A 81 -20.20 9.67 -16.27
C GLY A 81 -19.49 8.65 -17.19
N GLN A 82 -18.23 8.37 -16.87
CA GLN A 82 -17.46 7.31 -17.54
C GLN A 82 -17.48 6.06 -16.67
N ALA A 83 -17.90 4.93 -17.25
CA ALA A 83 -17.78 3.61 -16.61
C ALA A 83 -16.78 2.78 -17.40
N ARG A 84 -15.83 2.13 -16.71
CA ARG A 84 -14.85 1.20 -17.29
C ARG A 84 -14.86 -0.11 -16.55
N THR A 85 -14.85 -1.21 -17.26
CA THR A 85 -14.50 -2.52 -16.72
C THR A 85 -12.98 -2.66 -16.83
N LEU A 86 -12.33 -2.89 -15.70
CA LEU A 86 -10.89 -3.14 -15.63
C LEU A 86 -10.65 -4.64 -15.69
N GLU A 87 -9.71 -5.07 -16.53
CA GLU A 87 -9.27 -6.45 -16.57
C GLU A 87 -8.08 -6.66 -15.63
N ILE A 88 -8.16 -7.69 -14.79
CA ILE A 88 -7.17 -7.99 -13.73
C ILE A 88 -6.58 -9.36 -14.02
N ALA A 89 -5.27 -9.40 -14.26
CA ALA A 89 -4.57 -10.64 -14.51
C ALA A 89 -4.48 -11.48 -13.24
N LYS A 90 -4.77 -12.77 -13.36
CA LYS A 90 -4.57 -13.74 -12.27
C LYS A 90 -3.09 -14.05 -12.08
N ARG A 91 -2.73 -14.37 -10.84
CA ARG A 91 -1.38 -14.86 -10.48
C ARG A 91 -1.47 -16.26 -9.87
N SER A 92 -0.41 -17.02 -10.07
CA SER A 92 -0.18 -18.28 -9.35
C SER A 92 0.67 -17.99 -8.12
N TYR A 93 0.38 -18.66 -7.01
CA TYR A 93 1.08 -18.47 -5.74
C TYR A 93 1.60 -19.81 -5.21
N ASP A 94 2.83 -19.80 -4.72
CA ASP A 94 3.47 -20.98 -4.15
C ASP A 94 2.89 -21.35 -2.78
N ILE A 95 3.14 -22.60 -2.36
CA ILE A 95 2.86 -23.06 -1.01
C ILE A 95 4.17 -23.03 -0.21
N GLN A 96 4.21 -22.21 0.85
CA GLN A 96 5.33 -22.09 1.77
C GLN A 96 5.06 -22.91 3.04
N LYS A 97 5.81 -24.00 3.24
CA LYS A 97 5.78 -24.80 4.47
C LYS A 97 6.84 -24.28 5.43
N ILE A 98 6.45 -23.98 6.66
CA ILE A 98 7.34 -23.48 7.72
C ILE A 98 7.12 -24.36 8.96
N ASP A 99 8.15 -25.13 9.33
CA ASP A 99 8.13 -26.02 10.47
C ASP A 99 9.09 -25.53 11.58
N GLY A 100 8.99 -26.11 12.78
CA GLY A 100 9.84 -25.77 13.90
C GLY A 100 9.42 -24.51 14.67
N LEU A 101 8.23 -23.96 14.38
CA LEU A 101 7.70 -22.84 15.18
C LEU A 101 7.23 -23.35 16.56
N PRO A 102 7.43 -22.57 17.65
CA PRO A 102 6.84 -22.87 18.96
C PRO A 102 5.33 -23.07 18.85
N ALA A 103 4.79 -24.13 19.48
CA ALA A 103 3.36 -24.45 19.39
C ALA A 103 2.45 -23.28 19.79
N ALA A 104 2.82 -22.51 20.84
CA ALA A 104 2.08 -21.32 21.26
C ALA A 104 2.01 -20.23 20.18
N MET A 105 3.00 -20.15 19.28
CA MET A 105 3.01 -19.19 18.16
C MET A 105 2.10 -19.64 16.99
N VAL A 106 1.75 -20.91 16.93
CA VAL A 106 0.81 -21.47 15.93
C VAL A 106 -0.61 -21.50 16.48
N THR A 107 -0.76 -21.91 17.75
CA THR A 107 -2.05 -22.00 18.47
C THR A 107 -1.94 -21.26 19.81
N PRO A 108 -2.21 -19.93 19.84
CA PRO A 108 -2.10 -19.10 21.04
C PRO A 108 -3.10 -19.51 22.13
N THR A 109 -2.73 -19.27 23.40
CA THR A 109 -3.62 -19.46 24.55
C THR A 109 -4.73 -18.40 24.59
N PRO A 110 -5.85 -18.61 25.31
CA PRO A 110 -6.93 -17.63 25.46
C PRO A 110 -6.45 -16.24 25.92
N ASP A 111 -5.55 -16.16 26.89
CA ASP A 111 -5.00 -14.89 27.39
C ASP A 111 -4.18 -14.16 26.30
N THR A 112 -3.40 -14.92 25.54
CA THR A 112 -2.64 -14.40 24.42
C THR A 112 -3.55 -13.89 23.29
N LEU A 113 -4.71 -14.53 23.07
CA LEU A 113 -5.70 -14.08 22.08
C LEU A 113 -6.24 -12.67 22.38
N GLN A 114 -6.41 -12.29 23.66
CA GLN A 114 -6.83 -10.94 24.03
C GLN A 114 -5.74 -9.89 23.71
N ARG A 115 -4.47 -10.22 23.94
CA ARG A 115 -3.33 -9.38 23.54
C ARG A 115 -3.33 -9.18 22.02
N ILE A 116 -3.41 -10.27 21.27
CA ILE A 116 -3.44 -10.27 19.80
C ILE A 116 -4.60 -9.42 19.28
N LYS A 117 -5.80 -9.52 19.89
CA LYS A 117 -6.96 -8.71 19.51
C LYS A 117 -6.67 -7.21 19.66
N ARG A 118 -6.16 -6.77 20.82
CA ARG A 118 -5.80 -5.36 21.06
C ARG A 118 -4.73 -4.87 20.08
N GLU A 119 -3.73 -5.69 19.77
CA GLU A 119 -2.68 -5.38 18.81
C GLU A 119 -3.24 -5.23 17.39
N ASN A 120 -4.11 -6.15 16.97
CA ASN A 120 -4.79 -6.08 15.67
C ASN A 120 -5.69 -4.84 15.55
N GLU A 121 -6.36 -4.43 16.62
CA GLU A 121 -7.16 -3.20 16.66
C GLU A 121 -6.28 -1.95 16.47
N ARG A 122 -5.07 -1.91 17.08
CA ARG A 122 -4.10 -0.83 16.87
C ARG A 122 -3.63 -0.77 15.42
N ILE A 123 -3.27 -1.90 14.84
CA ILE A 123 -2.87 -2.02 13.43
C ILE A 123 -4.03 -1.62 12.52
N GLY A 124 -5.26 -2.08 12.81
CA GLY A 124 -6.46 -1.72 12.06
C GLY A 124 -6.68 -0.21 12.02
N ARG A 125 -6.61 0.46 13.19
CA ARG A 125 -6.73 1.93 13.25
C ARG A 125 -5.66 2.67 12.46
N ALA A 126 -4.42 2.19 12.47
CA ALA A 126 -3.34 2.80 11.70
C ALA A 126 -3.59 2.67 10.19
N ARG A 127 -4.08 1.51 9.73
CA ARG A 127 -4.36 1.23 8.30
C ARG A 127 -5.65 1.85 7.78
N SER A 128 -6.64 2.09 8.64
CA SER A 128 -7.91 2.70 8.23
C SER A 128 -7.85 4.22 8.09
N ARG A 129 -6.69 4.83 8.28
CA ARG A 129 -6.51 6.27 8.06
C ARG A 129 -6.76 6.61 6.59
N ASP A 130 -7.60 7.60 6.38
CA ASP A 130 -7.87 8.17 5.05
C ASP A 130 -7.41 9.63 5.04
N THR A 131 -6.10 9.84 4.93
CA THR A 131 -5.48 11.16 4.94
C THR A 131 -5.42 11.75 3.54
N PRO A 132 -5.57 13.07 3.38
CA PRO A 132 -5.67 13.72 2.06
C PRO A 132 -4.33 13.90 1.35
N GLN A 133 -3.21 13.62 2.03
CA GLN A 133 -1.87 13.76 1.46
C GLN A 133 -1.67 12.77 0.31
N THR A 134 -0.84 13.16 -0.66
CA THR A 134 -0.43 12.34 -1.81
C THR A 134 1.05 11.96 -1.72
N LEU A 135 1.51 11.55 -0.52
CA LEU A 135 2.90 11.23 -0.25
C LEU A 135 3.39 10.01 -1.05
N PHE A 136 2.47 9.16 -1.50
CA PHE A 136 2.74 8.05 -2.40
C PHE A 136 3.30 8.46 -3.77
N GLU A 137 3.19 9.74 -4.15
CA GLU A 137 3.75 10.29 -5.39
C GLU A 137 5.27 10.50 -5.34
N SER A 138 5.90 10.34 -4.17
CA SER A 138 7.34 10.57 -4.00
C SER A 138 8.24 9.53 -4.68
N GLY A 139 7.66 8.51 -5.30
CA GLY A 139 8.36 7.34 -5.83
C GLY A 139 8.57 6.27 -4.75
N TRP A 140 9.02 5.08 -5.19
CA TRP A 140 9.19 3.90 -4.34
C TRP A 140 10.59 3.32 -4.51
N ILE A 141 11.24 3.00 -3.38
CA ILE A 141 12.55 2.34 -3.32
C ILE A 141 12.48 1.10 -2.41
N TRP A 142 13.44 0.21 -2.55
CA TRP A 142 13.58 -0.93 -1.64
C TRP A 142 13.89 -0.46 -0.21
N PRO A 143 13.13 -0.92 0.82
CA PRO A 143 13.33 -0.48 2.21
C PRO A 143 14.57 -1.07 2.88
N ALA A 144 15.10 -2.16 2.35
CA ALA A 144 16.30 -2.82 2.86
C ALA A 144 17.04 -3.55 1.74
N ARG A 145 18.30 -3.84 1.98
CA ARG A 145 19.11 -4.74 1.13
C ARG A 145 19.18 -6.11 1.75
N GLY A 146 19.03 -7.17 0.93
CA GLY A 146 19.07 -8.55 1.40
C GLY A 146 18.51 -9.52 0.36
N GLN A 147 18.50 -10.79 0.72
CA GLN A 147 17.92 -11.82 -0.13
C GLN A 147 16.41 -11.90 0.09
N ILE A 148 15.62 -12.00 -0.97
CA ILE A 148 14.17 -12.27 -0.86
C ILE A 148 13.99 -13.70 -0.39
N SER A 149 13.39 -13.88 0.79
CA SER A 149 13.17 -15.17 1.44
C SER A 149 11.69 -15.56 1.56
N GLY A 150 10.78 -14.61 1.34
CA GLY A 150 9.34 -14.85 1.29
C GLY A 150 8.68 -13.87 0.35
N VAL A 151 7.78 -14.38 -0.51
CA VAL A 151 7.09 -13.57 -1.52
C VAL A 151 5.61 -13.41 -1.19
N TYR A 152 5.05 -12.27 -1.60
CA TYR A 152 3.63 -11.99 -1.46
C TYR A 152 2.75 -13.09 -2.08
N GLY A 153 1.68 -13.43 -1.40
CA GLY A 153 0.64 -14.34 -1.89
C GLY A 153 0.90 -15.81 -1.60
N SER A 154 2.11 -16.22 -1.19
CA SER A 154 2.42 -17.61 -0.86
C SER A 154 1.47 -18.14 0.23
N GLN A 155 0.84 -19.30 -0.02
CA GLN A 155 0.01 -19.99 0.98
C GLN A 155 0.90 -20.54 2.09
N ARG A 156 0.70 -20.10 3.33
CA ARG A 156 1.48 -20.58 4.47
C ARG A 156 0.87 -21.82 5.10
N ILE A 157 1.71 -22.82 5.35
CA ILE A 157 1.42 -23.98 6.19
C ILE A 157 2.42 -23.94 7.34
N LEU A 158 1.95 -23.71 8.57
CA LEU A 158 2.79 -23.56 9.75
C LEU A 158 2.67 -24.81 10.63
N ASN A 159 3.76 -25.55 10.83
CA ASN A 159 3.78 -26.83 11.55
C ASN A 159 2.66 -27.79 11.07
N GLY A 160 2.45 -27.90 9.76
CA GLY A 160 1.40 -28.71 9.15
C GLY A 160 0.01 -28.07 9.09
N GLU A 161 -0.23 -26.92 9.76
CA GLU A 161 -1.51 -26.25 9.82
C GLU A 161 -1.64 -25.17 8.75
N PRO A 162 -2.66 -25.20 7.86
CA PRO A 162 -2.93 -24.12 6.92
C PRO A 162 -3.23 -22.79 7.66
N ARG A 163 -2.60 -21.72 7.22
CA ARG A 163 -2.78 -20.35 7.75
C ARG A 163 -3.04 -19.36 6.62
N GLN A 164 -3.30 -18.11 6.97
CA GLN A 164 -3.47 -17.07 5.96
C GLN A 164 -2.23 -16.96 5.06
N PRO A 165 -2.40 -16.60 3.78
CA PRO A 165 -1.30 -16.35 2.88
C PRO A 165 -0.31 -15.30 3.45
N HIS A 166 0.90 -15.33 2.96
CA HIS A 166 1.87 -14.27 3.23
C HIS A 166 1.47 -12.99 2.49
N TYR A 167 1.14 -11.94 3.22
CA TYR A 167 0.72 -10.65 2.66
C TYR A 167 1.84 -9.61 2.69
N GLY A 168 3.09 -10.04 2.52
CA GLY A 168 4.27 -9.19 2.53
C GLY A 168 5.39 -9.77 1.67
N LEU A 169 6.53 -9.11 1.75
CA LEU A 169 7.79 -9.51 1.14
C LEU A 169 8.82 -9.63 2.24
N ASP A 170 9.42 -10.81 2.41
CA ASP A 170 10.45 -11.03 3.41
C ASP A 170 11.85 -10.77 2.81
N ILE A 171 12.62 -9.88 3.42
CA ILE A 171 14.00 -9.54 3.03
C ILE A 171 14.93 -10.01 4.15
N SER A 172 15.67 -11.11 3.93
CA SER A 172 16.63 -11.66 4.87
C SER A 172 17.90 -10.84 4.89
N ALA A 173 18.29 -10.37 6.08
CA ALA A 173 19.55 -9.71 6.34
C ALA A 173 19.90 -9.81 7.85
N PRO A 174 21.16 -9.58 8.27
CA PRO A 174 21.57 -9.63 9.67
C PRO A 174 20.76 -8.69 10.56
N VAL A 175 20.58 -9.09 11.84
CA VAL A 175 20.01 -8.20 12.86
C VAL A 175 20.81 -6.89 12.92
N GLY A 176 20.11 -5.75 12.97
CA GLY A 176 20.73 -4.42 12.96
C GLY A 176 20.91 -3.82 11.58
N SER A 177 20.68 -4.58 10.49
CA SER A 177 20.71 -4.03 9.12
C SER A 177 19.72 -2.88 8.97
N PRO A 178 20.06 -1.81 8.24
CA PRO A 178 19.22 -0.62 8.12
C PRO A 178 17.92 -0.90 7.36
N VAL A 179 16.83 -0.29 7.84
CA VAL A 179 15.54 -0.20 7.15
C VAL A 179 15.25 1.26 6.89
N VAL A 180 15.04 1.62 5.63
CA VAL A 180 14.73 2.98 5.19
C VAL A 180 13.27 3.11 4.76
N ALA A 181 12.73 4.32 4.79
CA ALA A 181 11.41 4.63 4.27
C ALA A 181 11.38 4.38 2.75
N PRO A 182 10.46 3.54 2.24
CA PRO A 182 10.40 3.25 0.80
C PRO A 182 9.78 4.38 -0.01
N ALA A 183 8.96 5.20 0.61
CA ALA A 183 8.32 6.38 0.05
C ALA A 183 8.13 7.42 1.14
N ALA A 184 7.78 8.67 0.79
CA ALA A 184 7.40 9.67 1.78
C ALA A 184 6.18 9.20 2.57
N GLY A 185 6.14 9.50 3.87
CA GLY A 185 5.05 9.07 4.73
C GLY A 185 5.04 9.77 6.08
N ILE A 186 3.95 9.55 6.81
CA ILE A 186 3.79 9.96 8.21
C ILE A 186 3.77 8.69 9.06
N VAL A 187 4.55 8.65 10.11
CA VAL A 187 4.57 7.51 11.04
C VAL A 187 3.21 7.38 11.73
N ALA A 188 2.48 6.31 11.40
CA ALA A 188 1.11 6.06 11.85
C ALA A 188 1.03 5.14 13.08
N LEU A 189 2.03 4.26 13.25
CA LEU A 189 2.12 3.34 14.40
C LEU A 189 3.57 3.00 14.69
N VAL A 190 3.93 3.05 15.97
CA VAL A 190 5.16 2.49 16.53
C VAL A 190 4.80 1.50 17.64
N ALA A 191 5.27 0.27 17.53
CA ALA A 191 5.12 -0.74 18.58
C ALA A 191 6.40 -1.57 18.69
N GLN A 192 6.98 -1.62 19.91
CA GLN A 192 8.28 -2.29 20.14
C GLN A 192 8.16 -3.81 20.24
N ASP A 193 6.98 -4.32 20.67
CA ASP A 193 6.78 -5.74 20.94
C ASP A 193 5.32 -6.13 20.72
N MET A 194 4.98 -6.52 19.49
CA MET A 194 3.71 -7.17 19.18
C MET A 194 3.89 -8.68 19.12
N TYR A 195 2.92 -9.43 19.58
CA TYR A 195 3.03 -10.89 19.76
C TYR A 195 3.47 -11.63 18.50
N PHE A 196 2.84 -11.35 17.35
CA PHE A 196 3.22 -11.98 16.10
C PHE A 196 4.26 -11.20 15.29
N SER A 197 4.12 -9.90 15.23
CA SER A 197 4.92 -9.05 14.35
C SER A 197 6.16 -8.46 15.02
N GLY A 198 6.32 -8.64 16.34
CA GLY A 198 7.44 -8.08 17.08
C GLY A 198 7.49 -6.56 16.99
N GLY A 199 8.69 -6.00 16.82
CA GLY A 199 8.87 -4.59 16.53
C GLY A 199 8.16 -4.24 15.23
N THR A 200 7.18 -3.33 15.31
CA THR A 200 6.27 -3.00 14.21
C THR A 200 6.18 -1.51 13.99
N LEU A 201 6.37 -1.09 12.74
CA LEU A 201 6.26 0.29 12.28
C LEU A 201 5.26 0.34 11.13
N ILE A 202 4.37 1.36 11.11
CA ILE A 202 3.48 1.63 9.96
C ILE A 202 3.66 3.08 9.54
N LEU A 203 3.85 3.30 8.24
CA LEU A 203 3.82 4.60 7.58
C LEU A 203 2.50 4.78 6.83
N ASP A 204 1.92 5.97 6.92
CA ASP A 204 0.77 6.44 6.15
C ASP A 204 1.28 7.27 4.97
N HIS A 205 0.96 6.87 3.75
CA HIS A 205 1.36 7.55 2.51
C HIS A 205 0.24 8.40 1.91
N GLY A 206 -0.92 8.44 2.58
CA GLY A 206 -2.12 9.13 2.13
C GLY A 206 -3.09 8.23 1.35
N HIS A 207 -4.33 8.70 1.22
CA HIS A 207 -5.41 8.01 0.50
C HIS A 207 -5.64 6.55 0.94
N GLY A 208 -5.38 6.22 2.21
CA GLY A 208 -5.51 4.86 2.73
C GLY A 208 -4.35 3.92 2.39
N LEU A 209 -3.32 4.42 1.69
CA LEU A 209 -2.13 3.62 1.37
C LEU A 209 -1.15 3.64 2.55
N THR A 210 -0.78 2.45 3.03
CA THR A 210 0.16 2.29 4.13
C THR A 210 1.22 1.25 3.82
N SER A 211 2.45 1.45 4.36
CA SER A 211 3.46 0.41 4.44
C SER A 211 3.70 0.00 5.90
N ALA A 212 3.94 -1.29 6.11
CA ALA A 212 4.24 -1.84 7.42
C ALA A 212 5.56 -2.62 7.40
N PHE A 213 6.32 -2.50 8.47
CA PHE A 213 7.65 -3.09 8.66
C PHE A 213 7.61 -3.88 9.95
N LEU A 214 7.85 -5.19 9.88
CA LEU A 214 7.70 -6.12 10.99
C LEU A 214 9.05 -6.76 11.34
N HIS A 215 9.06 -7.39 12.51
CA HIS A 215 10.19 -8.13 13.08
C HIS A 215 11.43 -7.27 13.39
N LEU A 216 11.20 -5.96 13.60
CA LEU A 216 12.25 -4.98 13.81
C LEU A 216 12.93 -5.18 15.16
N SER A 217 14.26 -5.00 15.21
CA SER A 217 15.04 -4.97 16.48
C SER A 217 15.03 -3.59 17.12
N LYS A 218 14.92 -2.54 16.31
CA LYS A 218 14.91 -1.14 16.78
C LYS A 218 14.10 -0.27 15.82
N ILE A 219 13.30 0.64 16.38
CA ILE A 219 12.57 1.67 15.65
C ILE A 219 13.19 3.02 16.01
N LEU A 220 13.52 3.83 15.00
CA LEU A 220 14.31 5.05 15.13
C LEU A 220 13.48 6.33 14.99
N VAL A 221 12.20 6.20 14.70
CA VAL A 221 11.23 7.28 14.50
C VAL A 221 10.08 7.17 15.49
N ARG A 222 9.27 8.22 15.62
CA ARG A 222 8.12 8.32 16.52
C ARG A 222 6.83 8.53 15.73
N GLU A 223 5.70 8.15 16.31
CA GLU A 223 4.38 8.45 15.74
C GLU A 223 4.22 9.95 15.50
N GLY A 224 3.77 10.31 14.27
CA GLY A 224 3.64 11.68 13.80
C GLY A 224 4.86 12.22 13.04
N ASP A 225 6.03 11.57 13.10
CA ASP A 225 7.19 12.00 12.32
C ASP A 225 6.89 11.90 10.82
N VAL A 226 7.37 12.88 10.04
CA VAL A 226 7.34 12.89 8.59
C VAL A 226 8.66 12.35 8.06
N VAL A 227 8.61 11.36 7.18
CA VAL A 227 9.79 10.73 6.59
C VAL A 227 9.80 10.90 5.07
N ARG A 228 10.99 10.91 4.48
CA ARG A 228 11.23 10.95 3.04
C ARG A 228 11.78 9.63 2.55
N PRO A 229 11.68 9.31 1.25
CA PRO A 229 12.34 8.14 0.69
C PRO A 229 13.83 8.10 1.08
N GLY A 230 14.30 6.97 1.62
CA GLY A 230 15.68 6.78 2.05
C GLY A 230 16.01 7.18 3.49
N ASP A 231 15.11 7.86 4.21
CA ASP A 231 15.33 8.15 5.64
C ASP A 231 15.41 6.85 6.45
N LEU A 232 16.40 6.76 7.33
CA LEU A 232 16.59 5.61 8.21
C LEU A 232 15.49 5.59 9.29
N ILE A 233 14.62 4.56 9.24
CA ILE A 233 13.43 4.48 10.10
C ILE A 233 13.53 3.37 11.15
N ALA A 234 14.28 2.29 10.87
CA ALA A 234 14.37 1.13 11.75
C ALA A 234 15.60 0.26 11.46
N GLN A 235 15.73 -0.83 12.19
CA GLN A 235 16.72 -1.88 11.98
C GLN A 235 16.03 -3.26 11.94
N ILE A 236 16.48 -4.11 11.03
CA ILE A 236 16.04 -5.51 10.92
C ILE A 236 16.28 -6.24 12.23
N GLY A 237 15.37 -7.13 12.59
CA GLY A 237 15.46 -7.95 13.77
C GLY A 237 15.02 -9.40 13.54
N ALA A 238 14.75 -10.07 14.65
CA ALA A 238 14.17 -11.41 14.70
C ALA A 238 13.12 -11.47 15.80
N THR A 239 12.33 -10.41 15.97
CA THR A 239 11.32 -10.28 17.02
C THR A 239 9.97 -10.82 16.57
N GLY A 240 9.12 -11.21 17.53
CA GLY A 240 7.82 -11.81 17.23
C GLY A 240 7.91 -13.26 16.72
N ARG A 241 7.01 -13.65 15.79
CA ARG A 241 6.94 -15.02 15.25
C ARG A 241 7.79 -15.17 13.99
N VAL A 242 9.04 -15.55 14.17
CA VAL A 242 10.01 -15.72 13.08
C VAL A 242 10.87 -16.97 13.28
N THR A 243 11.48 -17.47 12.22
CA THR A 243 12.49 -18.53 12.23
C THR A 243 13.91 -18.01 12.05
N GLY A 244 14.07 -16.75 11.66
CA GLY A 244 15.36 -16.12 11.43
C GLY A 244 15.24 -14.62 11.21
N ALA A 245 16.36 -13.91 11.16
CA ALA A 245 16.39 -12.46 10.99
C ALA A 245 15.95 -12.05 9.58
N HIS A 246 14.91 -11.22 9.48
CA HIS A 246 14.41 -10.64 8.24
C HIS A 246 13.53 -9.42 8.51
N LEU A 247 13.29 -8.64 7.47
CA LEU A 247 12.24 -7.64 7.40
C LEU A 247 11.05 -8.26 6.67
N ASP A 248 9.84 -8.25 7.27
CA ASP A 248 8.58 -8.48 6.55
C ASP A 248 8.01 -7.10 6.18
N TRP A 249 8.09 -6.75 4.90
CA TRP A 249 7.58 -5.49 4.35
C TRP A 249 6.23 -5.70 3.69
N ARG A 250 5.23 -4.88 4.05
CA ARG A 250 3.84 -5.01 3.59
C ARG A 250 3.31 -3.69 3.08
N ILE A 251 2.44 -3.77 2.06
CA ILE A 251 1.67 -2.64 1.54
C ILE A 251 0.18 -2.94 1.68
N ASN A 252 -0.58 -1.94 2.11
CA ASN A 252 -2.04 -2.04 2.19
C ASN A 252 -2.67 -0.76 1.64
N LEU A 253 -3.76 -0.93 0.89
CA LEU A 253 -4.70 0.15 0.59
C LEU A 253 -5.97 -0.16 1.39
N PHE A 254 -6.15 0.50 2.54
CA PHE A 254 -7.13 0.11 3.56
C PHE A 254 -7.01 -1.38 3.91
N ASP A 255 -8.07 -2.17 3.63
CA ASP A 255 -8.09 -3.62 3.88
C ASP A 255 -7.48 -4.45 2.75
N ALA A 256 -7.29 -3.88 1.56
CA ALA A 256 -6.66 -4.57 0.45
C ALA A 256 -5.16 -4.75 0.71
N ARG A 257 -4.72 -6.02 0.73
CA ARG A 257 -3.32 -6.41 0.86
C ARG A 257 -2.71 -6.41 -0.54
N LEU A 258 -1.62 -5.66 -0.71
CA LEU A 258 -0.96 -5.46 -2.00
C LEU A 258 0.45 -6.03 -1.98
N ASP A 259 0.97 -6.36 -3.16
CA ASP A 259 2.33 -6.88 -3.32
C ASP A 259 3.35 -5.73 -3.34
N PRO A 260 4.24 -5.63 -2.33
CA PRO A 260 5.24 -4.57 -2.29
C PRO A 260 6.20 -4.59 -3.48
N ALA A 261 6.52 -5.77 -4.01
CA ALA A 261 7.44 -5.91 -5.14
C ALA A 261 6.96 -5.21 -6.41
N LEU A 262 5.64 -5.03 -6.56
CA LEU A 262 5.05 -4.36 -7.73
C LEU A 262 5.16 -2.82 -7.67
N LEU A 263 5.59 -2.25 -6.54
CA LEU A 263 5.75 -0.79 -6.40
C LEU A 263 7.16 -0.31 -6.71
N VAL A 264 8.14 -1.18 -6.54
CA VAL A 264 9.55 -0.84 -6.78
C VAL A 264 9.93 -1.29 -8.18
N ARG A 265 10.60 -0.41 -8.95
CA ARG A 265 11.15 -0.81 -10.25
C ARG A 265 12.26 -1.83 -10.03
N SER A 266 12.35 -2.82 -10.90
CA SER A 266 13.52 -3.70 -10.93
C SER A 266 14.77 -2.84 -11.14
N ALA A 267 15.85 -3.13 -10.43
CA ALA A 267 17.13 -2.40 -10.54
C ALA A 267 17.84 -2.62 -11.90
N GLU A 268 17.14 -3.20 -12.87
CA GLU A 268 17.66 -3.62 -14.19
C GLU A 268 17.05 -2.82 -15.37
N GLU A 269 16.43 -1.64 -15.11
CA GLU A 269 16.04 -0.72 -16.19
C GLU A 269 16.80 0.61 -16.11
#